data_6f4397e5edc5efbb86cde5b513c0b009
#
_entry.id   6f4397e5edc5efbb86cde5b513c0b009
#
_cell.length_a   1.000
_cell.length_b   1.000
_cell.length_c   1.000
_cell.angle_alpha   90.00
_cell.angle_beta   90.00
_cell.angle_gamma   90.00
#
_symmetry.space_group_name_H-M   'P 1'
#
loop_
_entity.id
_entity.type
_entity.pdbx_description
1 polymer ?
#
loop_
_entity_poly.entity_id
_entity_poly.type
_entity_poly.pdbx_seq_one_letter_code
_entity_poly.pdbx_strand_id
1 'polypeptide(L)'
;MALNRRNFLRATLAGAAVAAGSSAFAACGGKAASTEGCPAEKGSCPNSKAELKISFQEGIAPGANLNEKFDLMEKLGVVGFEPGGRGLKDRVKEIKEALNGRNIKVSAICAGFQGFILSTDPAIRKQCMDTMKEIIAPAGELGSTGVIIVPAFNGQKPAMPHTQETRDFLCEQFNEMGNFAKEHGTTVIFEPV
;
A
#
# COMPACT_ATOMS: atom_id res chain seq x y z
N MET A 1 -4.32 36.76 2.63
CA MET A 1 -3.16 36.27 3.41
C MET A 1 -2.92 34.83 3.09
N ALA A 2 -1.84 34.50 2.42
CA ALA A 2 -1.51 33.10 2.08
C ALA A 2 -1.00 32.39 3.34
N LEU A 3 -1.64 31.28 3.71
CA LEU A 3 -1.22 30.41 4.81
C LEU A 3 0.06 29.65 4.39
N ASN A 4 1.16 30.02 4.98
CA ASN A 4 2.45 29.37 4.80
C ASN A 4 2.55 28.20 5.80
N ARG A 5 3.19 27.08 5.41
CA ARG A 5 3.36 25.84 6.22
C ARG A 5 3.90 26.11 7.64
N ARG A 6 4.74 27.12 7.83
CA ARG A 6 5.27 27.53 9.13
C ARG A 6 4.19 28.12 10.06
N ASN A 7 3.21 28.84 9.50
CA ASN A 7 2.13 29.44 10.27
C ASN A 7 1.04 28.43 10.63
N PHE A 8 0.86 27.39 9.81
CA PHE A 8 -0.03 26.26 10.14
C PHE A 8 0.48 25.48 11.34
N LEU A 9 1.77 25.14 11.38
CA LEU A 9 2.36 24.42 12.52
C LEU A 9 2.39 25.22 13.83
N ARG A 10 2.47 26.55 13.75
CA ARG A 10 2.38 27.44 14.95
C ARG A 10 0.96 27.56 15.47
N ALA A 11 -0.04 27.52 14.62
CA ALA A 11 -1.44 27.58 15.02
C ALA A 11 -1.92 26.27 15.71
N THR A 12 -1.38 25.12 15.34
CA THR A 12 -1.70 23.82 15.96
C THR A 12 -1.04 23.64 17.33
N LEU A 13 0.10 24.27 17.60
CA LEU A 13 0.79 24.21 18.91
C LEU A 13 0.18 25.16 19.97
N ALA A 14 -0.53 26.21 19.55
CA ALA A 14 -1.19 27.14 20.48
C ALA A 14 -2.59 26.71 20.93
N GLY A 15 -3.18 25.67 20.29
CA GLY A 15 -4.53 25.18 20.57
C GLY A 15 -4.65 24.08 21.65
N ALA A 16 -3.53 23.63 22.24
CA ALA A 16 -3.52 22.47 23.12
C ALA A 16 -3.62 22.78 24.63
N ALA A 17 -3.93 24.00 25.03
CA ALA A 17 -3.88 24.40 26.43
C ALA A 17 -5.14 25.11 26.96
N VAL A 18 -6.36 24.77 26.55
CA VAL A 18 -7.61 25.11 27.30
C VAL A 18 -8.73 24.18 26.87
N ALA A 19 -9.10 23.21 27.70
CA ALA A 19 -10.47 22.75 27.92
C ALA A 19 -10.53 21.64 28.99
N ALA A 20 -10.36 21.97 30.24
CA ALA A 20 -11.10 21.29 31.30
C ALA A 20 -12.37 22.10 31.49
N GLY A 21 -13.50 21.62 30.99
CA GLY A 21 -14.79 22.29 31.13
C GLY A 21 -15.91 21.41 30.60
N SER A 22 -16.58 20.73 31.51
CA SER A 22 -17.83 19.99 31.34
C SER A 22 -18.91 20.78 30.62
N SER A 23 -19.52 20.20 29.58
CA SER A 23 -20.91 20.45 29.21
C SER A 23 -21.51 19.30 28.41
N ALA A 24 -22.62 18.82 28.90
CA ALA A 24 -23.51 17.84 28.35
C ALA A 24 -24.02 18.25 26.95
N PHE A 25 -23.98 17.34 25.99
CA PHE A 25 -24.79 17.39 24.78
C PHE A 25 -25.77 16.23 24.78
N ALA A 26 -27.04 16.60 24.76
CA ALA A 26 -28.18 15.71 24.72
C ALA A 26 -28.34 15.05 23.35
N ALA A 27 -28.89 13.88 23.41
CA ALA A 27 -29.28 12.93 22.40
C ALA A 27 -29.89 13.46 21.10
N CYS A 28 -29.46 12.89 19.97
CA CYS A 28 -30.34 12.54 18.87
C CYS A 28 -30.12 11.06 18.54
N GLY A 29 -31.22 10.28 18.67
CA GLY A 29 -31.20 8.84 18.57
C GLY A 29 -30.93 8.33 17.12
N GLY A 30 -29.88 7.61 16.95
CA GLY A 30 -29.62 6.68 15.85
C GLY A 30 -29.28 5.33 16.47
N LYS A 31 -30.00 4.28 16.08
CA LYS A 31 -29.74 2.91 16.54
C LYS A 31 -28.30 2.53 16.22
N ALA A 32 -27.47 2.44 17.23
CA ALA A 32 -26.16 1.85 17.12
C ALA A 32 -26.30 0.33 16.89
N ALA A 33 -25.70 -0.16 15.81
CA ALA A 33 -25.44 -1.58 15.65
C ALA A 33 -24.51 -2.01 16.79
N SER A 34 -24.88 -3.06 17.50
CA SER A 34 -24.10 -3.66 18.57
C SER A 34 -22.77 -4.20 18.02
N THR A 35 -21.69 -3.47 18.23
CA THR A 35 -20.36 -4.05 18.20
C THR A 35 -20.19 -4.82 19.50
N GLU A 36 -20.26 -6.14 19.44
CA GLU A 36 -19.83 -6.98 20.54
C GLU A 36 -18.36 -6.68 20.83
N GLY A 37 -18.13 -6.26 22.07
CA GLY A 37 -16.85 -5.72 22.49
C GLY A 37 -15.75 -6.77 22.48
N CYS A 38 -14.62 -6.42 21.91
CA CYS A 38 -13.36 -7.00 22.31
C CYS A 38 -13.18 -6.77 23.83
N PRO A 39 -12.89 -7.80 24.62
CA PRO A 39 -12.56 -7.62 26.02
C PRO A 39 -11.29 -6.76 26.10
N ALA A 40 -11.40 -5.58 26.66
CA ALA A 40 -10.25 -4.76 27.01
C ALA A 40 -9.49 -5.45 28.14
N GLU A 41 -8.61 -6.38 27.81
CA GLU A 41 -7.59 -6.79 28.76
C GLU A 41 -6.73 -5.56 29.06
N LYS A 42 -6.68 -5.21 30.34
CA LYS A 42 -5.74 -4.24 30.90
C LYS A 42 -4.33 -4.83 30.85
N GLY A 43 -3.83 -5.06 29.64
CA GLY A 43 -2.43 -5.32 29.36
C GLY A 43 -1.73 -3.98 29.25
N SER A 44 -0.82 -3.68 30.17
CA SER A 44 0.19 -2.65 29.98
C SER A 44 0.78 -2.82 28.59
N CYS A 45 0.62 -1.82 27.72
CA CYS A 45 1.40 -1.79 26.50
C CYS A 45 2.88 -1.89 26.91
N PRO A 46 3.59 -2.97 26.61
CA PRO A 46 5.02 -2.98 26.84
C PRO A 46 5.55 -1.79 26.06
N ASN A 47 6.47 -1.05 26.66
CA ASN A 47 7.19 0.09 26.06
C ASN A 47 8.12 -0.46 24.96
N SER A 48 7.58 -1.21 24.00
CA SER A 48 8.27 -1.66 22.81
C SER A 48 8.45 -0.45 21.92
N LYS A 49 9.63 0.11 21.90
CA LYS A 49 10.00 1.11 20.89
C LYS A 49 9.71 0.50 19.54
N ALA A 50 8.88 1.17 18.74
CA ALA A 50 8.62 0.74 17.37
C ALA A 50 9.96 0.69 16.60
N GLU A 51 10.28 -0.46 16.05
CA GLU A 51 11.43 -0.63 15.19
C GLU A 51 11.03 -0.30 13.76
N LEU A 52 11.61 0.75 13.19
CA LEU A 52 11.40 1.13 11.80
C LEU A 52 12.28 0.25 10.90
N LYS A 53 11.65 -0.44 9.95
CA LYS A 53 12.33 -1.23 8.92
C LYS A 53 12.36 -0.47 7.62
N ILE A 54 13.53 -0.40 6.99
CA ILE A 54 13.74 0.34 5.75
C ILE A 54 13.66 -0.62 4.57
N SER A 55 12.99 -0.19 3.50
CA SER A 55 12.92 -0.88 2.22
C SER A 55 13.41 0.04 1.10
N PHE A 56 14.05 -0.54 0.07
CA PHE A 56 14.44 0.17 -1.14
C PHE A 56 13.71 -0.39 -2.36
N GLN A 57 13.27 0.52 -3.23
CA GLN A 57 12.87 0.15 -4.58
C GLN A 57 14.11 -0.28 -5.40
N GLU A 58 13.91 -1.28 -6.25
CA GLU A 58 14.98 -1.80 -7.10
C GLU A 58 15.67 -0.72 -7.94
N GLY A 59 14.87 0.24 -8.46
CA GLY A 59 15.37 1.30 -9.33
C GLY A 59 16.27 2.32 -8.64
N ILE A 60 16.17 2.47 -7.32
CA ILE A 60 16.98 3.42 -6.54
C ILE A 60 18.13 2.73 -5.78
N ALA A 61 18.08 1.41 -5.61
CA ALA A 61 19.17 0.67 -4.97
C ALA A 61 20.40 0.66 -5.87
N PRO A 62 21.55 1.19 -5.43
CA PRO A 62 22.78 1.18 -6.21
C PRO A 62 23.33 -0.24 -6.40
N GLY A 63 23.86 -0.54 -7.57
CA GLY A 63 24.44 -1.84 -7.94
C GLY A 63 24.10 -2.20 -9.38
N ALA A 64 25.01 -2.89 -10.06
CA ALA A 64 24.83 -3.33 -11.44
C ALA A 64 23.93 -4.57 -11.56
N ASN A 65 23.81 -5.36 -10.49
CA ASN A 65 22.99 -6.56 -10.41
C ASN A 65 22.36 -6.71 -9.00
N LEU A 66 21.47 -7.69 -8.82
CA LEU A 66 20.77 -7.87 -7.54
C LEU A 66 21.72 -8.15 -6.37
N ASN A 67 22.79 -8.91 -6.57
CA ASN A 67 23.72 -9.22 -5.51
C ASN A 67 24.44 -7.98 -4.99
N GLU A 68 24.95 -7.13 -5.88
CA GLU A 68 25.58 -5.86 -5.50
C GLU A 68 24.61 -4.91 -4.78
N LYS A 69 23.35 -4.85 -5.25
CA LYS A 69 22.30 -4.08 -4.59
C LYS A 69 22.06 -4.59 -3.17
N PHE A 70 21.92 -5.89 -3.00
CA PHE A 70 21.66 -6.49 -1.70
C PHE A 70 22.86 -6.40 -0.75
N ASP A 71 24.08 -6.52 -1.25
CA ASP A 71 25.30 -6.31 -0.45
C ASP A 71 25.35 -4.90 0.14
N LEU A 72 24.97 -3.88 -0.64
CA LEU A 72 24.89 -2.52 -0.16
C LEU A 72 23.72 -2.32 0.81
N MET A 73 22.54 -2.89 0.49
CA MET A 73 21.36 -2.80 1.34
C MET A 73 21.63 -3.39 2.72
N GLU A 74 22.27 -4.55 2.80
CA GLU A 74 22.66 -5.17 4.08
C GLU A 74 23.62 -4.30 4.87
N LYS A 75 24.63 -3.71 4.23
CA LYS A 75 25.58 -2.75 4.88
C LYS A 75 24.87 -1.51 5.46
N LEU A 76 23.74 -1.10 4.85
CA LEU A 76 22.94 0.03 5.30
C LEU A 76 21.85 -0.36 6.30
N GLY A 77 21.70 -1.63 6.65
CA GLY A 77 20.65 -2.13 7.52
C GLY A 77 19.25 -2.13 6.87
N VAL A 78 19.21 -2.10 5.54
CA VAL A 78 17.95 -2.19 4.76
C VAL A 78 17.53 -3.65 4.71
N VAL A 79 16.27 -3.92 5.06
CA VAL A 79 15.73 -5.30 5.17
C VAL A 79 14.59 -5.57 4.20
N GLY A 80 14.15 -4.57 3.45
CA GLY A 80 13.07 -4.67 2.46
C GLY A 80 13.56 -4.36 1.05
N PHE A 81 13.08 -5.14 0.08
CA PHE A 81 13.32 -4.96 -1.34
C PHE A 81 12.00 -4.86 -2.08
N GLU A 82 11.84 -3.86 -2.93
CA GLU A 82 10.64 -3.60 -3.71
C GLU A 82 10.97 -3.68 -5.21
N PRO A 83 10.85 -4.86 -5.84
CA PRO A 83 11.07 -5.03 -7.27
C PRO A 83 9.92 -4.45 -8.10
N GLY A 84 10.19 -4.11 -9.35
CA GLY A 84 9.18 -3.73 -10.32
C GLY A 84 8.34 -4.93 -10.78
N GLY A 85 7.03 -4.72 -10.97
CA GLY A 85 6.10 -5.79 -11.37
C GLY A 85 6.22 -6.20 -12.84
N ARG A 86 6.74 -5.33 -13.71
CA ARG A 86 6.86 -5.65 -15.14
C ARG A 86 7.82 -6.82 -15.37
N GLY A 87 7.31 -7.90 -15.97
CA GLY A 87 8.11 -9.11 -16.23
C GLY A 87 8.52 -9.87 -14.98
N LEU A 88 7.86 -9.64 -13.85
CA LEU A 88 8.20 -10.24 -12.56
C LEU A 88 8.18 -11.78 -12.62
N LYS A 89 7.26 -12.37 -13.37
CA LYS A 89 7.12 -13.80 -13.55
C LYS A 89 8.44 -14.46 -14.02
N ASP A 90 9.14 -13.81 -14.94
CA ASP A 90 10.37 -14.34 -15.51
C ASP A 90 11.57 -14.17 -14.58
N ARG A 91 11.43 -13.33 -13.53
CA ARG A 91 12.49 -12.96 -12.61
C ARG A 91 12.37 -13.62 -11.22
N VAL A 92 11.31 -14.37 -10.97
CA VAL A 92 11.07 -15.01 -9.66
C VAL A 92 12.26 -15.84 -9.21
N LYS A 93 12.80 -16.67 -10.12
CA LYS A 93 13.96 -17.53 -9.82
C LYS A 93 15.21 -16.70 -9.48
N GLU A 94 15.55 -15.72 -10.32
CA GLU A 94 16.68 -14.81 -10.11
C GLU A 94 16.60 -14.11 -8.75
N ILE A 95 15.42 -13.55 -8.42
CA ILE A 95 15.20 -12.83 -7.16
C ILE A 95 15.33 -13.78 -5.96
N LYS A 96 14.73 -14.98 -6.02
CA LYS A 96 14.85 -15.99 -4.95
C LYS A 96 16.28 -16.42 -4.72
N GLU A 97 17.03 -16.66 -5.80
CA GLU A 97 18.46 -17.04 -5.72
C GLU A 97 19.30 -15.92 -5.09
N ALA A 98 19.08 -14.68 -5.51
CA ALA A 98 19.81 -13.53 -4.96
C ALA A 98 19.47 -13.24 -3.49
N LEU A 99 18.25 -13.55 -3.03
CA LEU A 99 17.81 -13.38 -1.64
C LEU A 99 18.24 -14.53 -0.74
N ASN A 100 18.69 -15.64 -1.30
CA ASN A 100 19.01 -16.84 -0.51
C ASN A 100 20.14 -16.58 0.50
N GLY A 101 19.86 -16.88 1.76
CA GLY A 101 20.81 -16.66 2.86
C GLY A 101 20.91 -15.20 3.36
N ARG A 102 20.15 -14.26 2.80
CA ARG A 102 20.16 -12.84 3.17
C ARG A 102 19.03 -12.47 4.14
N ASN A 103 19.24 -11.42 4.90
CA ASN A 103 18.21 -10.85 5.78
C ASN A 103 17.36 -9.77 5.07
N ILE A 104 17.18 -9.92 3.75
CA ILE A 104 16.33 -9.04 2.93
C ILE A 104 15.11 -9.84 2.48
N LYS A 105 13.93 -9.21 2.52
CA LYS A 105 12.68 -9.80 2.06
C LYS A 105 12.03 -8.88 1.03
N VAL A 106 11.22 -9.46 0.15
CA VAL A 106 10.38 -8.66 -0.75
C VAL A 106 9.29 -7.98 0.08
N SER A 107 9.34 -6.66 0.15
CA SER A 107 8.41 -5.85 0.97
C SER A 107 7.09 -5.60 0.25
N ALA A 108 7.16 -5.18 -1.02
CA ALA A 108 6.01 -4.98 -1.90
C ALA A 108 6.47 -5.15 -3.35
N ILE A 109 5.53 -5.20 -4.29
CA ILE A 109 5.83 -5.11 -5.72
C ILE A 109 5.37 -3.75 -6.21
N CYS A 110 6.30 -2.97 -6.78
CA CYS A 110 6.00 -1.67 -7.36
C CYS A 110 5.31 -1.82 -8.70
N ALA A 111 4.00 -1.64 -8.74
CA ALA A 111 3.19 -1.54 -9.97
C ALA A 111 3.73 -2.37 -11.17
N GLY A 112 3.64 -1.82 -12.40
CA GLY A 112 4.19 -2.48 -13.61
C GLY A 112 3.13 -3.09 -14.51
N PHE A 113 1.85 -3.03 -14.10
CA PHE A 113 0.69 -3.40 -14.91
C PHE A 113 0.51 -2.46 -16.11
N GLN A 114 -0.28 -2.89 -17.08
CA GLN A 114 -0.66 -2.12 -18.26
C GLN A 114 -2.13 -1.70 -18.17
N GLY A 115 -2.49 -0.63 -18.88
CA GLY A 115 -3.85 -0.06 -18.77
C GLY A 115 -4.07 0.64 -17.42
N PHE A 116 -5.30 0.93 -17.10
CA PHE A 116 -5.71 1.46 -15.78
C PHE A 116 -7.18 1.14 -15.51
N ILE A 117 -7.48 0.88 -14.25
CA ILE A 117 -8.79 0.33 -13.87
C ILE A 117 -9.93 1.33 -14.00
N LEU A 118 -9.67 2.63 -13.87
CA LEU A 118 -10.66 3.69 -14.03
C LEU A 118 -10.82 4.19 -15.49
N SER A 119 -10.30 3.47 -16.49
CA SER A 119 -10.55 3.81 -17.88
C SER A 119 -12.05 3.71 -18.23
N THR A 120 -12.55 4.60 -19.08
CA THR A 120 -13.89 4.45 -19.68
C THR A 120 -13.92 3.32 -20.71
N ASP A 121 -12.76 2.92 -21.27
CA ASP A 121 -12.64 1.80 -22.21
C ASP A 121 -12.58 0.46 -21.48
N PRO A 122 -13.53 -0.45 -21.71
CA PRO A 122 -13.52 -1.79 -21.12
C PRO A 122 -12.30 -2.64 -21.46
N ALA A 123 -11.72 -2.45 -22.66
CA ALA A 123 -10.54 -3.21 -23.08
C ALA A 123 -9.31 -2.81 -22.25
N ILE A 124 -9.15 -1.52 -21.96
CA ILE A 124 -8.06 -1.01 -21.12
C ILE A 124 -8.24 -1.46 -19.67
N ARG A 125 -9.47 -1.50 -19.14
CA ARG A 125 -9.75 -2.06 -17.80
C ARG A 125 -9.41 -3.54 -17.72
N LYS A 126 -9.83 -4.31 -18.74
CA LYS A 126 -9.50 -5.73 -18.81
C LYS A 126 -8.00 -5.97 -18.85
N GLN A 127 -7.27 -5.20 -19.65
CA GLN A 127 -5.80 -5.26 -19.72
C GLN A 127 -5.18 -4.99 -18.34
N CYS A 128 -5.72 -4.02 -17.58
CA CYS A 128 -5.25 -3.73 -16.22
C CYS A 128 -5.46 -4.94 -15.30
N MET A 129 -6.65 -5.54 -15.31
CA MET A 129 -6.96 -6.72 -14.51
C MET A 129 -6.07 -7.92 -14.85
N ASP A 130 -5.91 -8.21 -16.15
CA ASP A 130 -5.12 -9.34 -16.62
C ASP A 130 -3.64 -9.18 -16.21
N THR A 131 -3.06 -8.01 -16.46
CA THR A 131 -1.66 -7.75 -16.12
C THR A 131 -1.41 -7.63 -14.62
N MET A 132 -2.40 -7.18 -13.83
CA MET A 132 -2.32 -7.25 -12.36
C MET A 132 -2.28 -8.70 -11.87
N LYS A 133 -3.10 -9.60 -12.43
CA LYS A 133 -3.07 -11.02 -12.06
C LYS A 133 -1.73 -11.68 -12.41
N GLU A 134 -1.12 -11.30 -13.54
CA GLU A 134 0.23 -11.76 -13.92
C GLU A 134 1.33 -11.32 -12.94
N ILE A 135 1.11 -10.22 -12.21
CA ILE A 135 2.05 -9.73 -11.20
C ILE A 135 1.74 -10.33 -9.81
N ILE A 136 0.47 -10.49 -9.47
CA ILE A 136 0.01 -10.97 -8.16
C ILE A 136 0.51 -12.40 -7.88
N ALA A 137 0.39 -13.30 -8.84
CA ALA A 137 0.80 -14.69 -8.65
C ALA A 137 2.31 -14.82 -8.31
N PRO A 138 3.25 -14.26 -9.11
CA PRO A 138 4.68 -14.29 -8.76
C PRO A 138 5.01 -13.46 -7.51
N ALA A 139 4.26 -12.42 -7.17
CA ALA A 139 4.42 -11.69 -5.92
C ALA A 139 4.18 -12.59 -4.71
N GLY A 140 3.15 -13.43 -4.75
CA GLY A 140 2.90 -14.45 -3.73
C GLY A 140 4.04 -15.46 -3.62
N GLU A 141 4.58 -15.94 -4.74
CA GLU A 141 5.74 -16.84 -4.76
C GLU A 141 7.00 -16.24 -4.12
N LEU A 142 7.16 -14.93 -4.23
CA LEU A 142 8.27 -14.17 -3.61
C LEU A 142 8.01 -13.84 -2.14
N GLY A 143 6.85 -14.18 -1.59
CA GLY A 143 6.45 -13.84 -0.22
C GLY A 143 6.26 -12.33 -0.01
N SER A 144 5.91 -11.58 -1.06
CA SER A 144 5.63 -10.15 -0.97
C SER A 144 4.40 -9.88 -0.11
N THR A 145 4.45 -8.80 0.68
CA THR A 145 3.27 -8.38 1.46
C THR A 145 2.14 -7.85 0.60
N GLY A 146 2.43 -7.34 -0.61
CA GLY A 146 1.39 -6.90 -1.54
C GLY A 146 1.93 -6.37 -2.86
N VAL A 147 0.98 -6.16 -3.79
CA VAL A 147 1.22 -5.56 -5.11
C VAL A 147 0.55 -4.20 -5.16
N ILE A 148 1.31 -3.17 -5.49
CA ILE A 148 0.83 -1.79 -5.55
C ILE A 148 0.07 -1.56 -6.86
N ILE A 149 -1.14 -0.99 -6.76
CA ILE A 149 -1.93 -0.52 -7.89
C ILE A 149 -2.32 0.95 -7.71
N VAL A 150 -2.17 1.71 -8.79
CA VAL A 150 -2.69 3.06 -8.94
C VAL A 150 -3.89 2.98 -9.88
N PRO A 151 -5.13 3.31 -9.45
CA PRO A 151 -6.34 3.16 -10.27
C PRO A 151 -6.36 4.02 -11.53
N ALA A 152 -5.81 5.21 -11.44
CA ALA A 152 -5.50 6.11 -12.55
C ALA A 152 -4.46 7.12 -12.08
N PHE A 153 -3.47 7.42 -12.94
CA PHE A 153 -2.54 8.50 -12.69
C PHE A 153 -3.19 9.86 -12.95
N ASN A 154 -2.72 10.89 -12.25
CA ASN A 154 -3.23 12.24 -12.44
C ASN A 154 -3.09 12.68 -13.92
N GLY A 155 -4.19 13.14 -14.49
CA GLY A 155 -4.26 13.53 -15.91
C GLY A 155 -4.45 12.38 -16.91
N GLN A 156 -4.52 11.13 -16.49
CA GLN A 156 -4.77 9.99 -17.38
C GLN A 156 -6.20 10.03 -17.94
N LYS A 157 -6.35 9.89 -19.25
CA LYS A 157 -7.62 10.00 -19.97
C LYS A 157 -7.76 8.88 -21.03
N PRO A 158 -9.00 8.50 -21.38
CA PRO A 158 -10.26 8.91 -20.76
C PRO A 158 -10.50 8.13 -19.45
N ALA A 159 -10.86 8.84 -18.38
CA ALA A 159 -11.13 8.25 -17.08
C ALA A 159 -12.61 8.36 -16.70
N MET A 160 -13.09 7.40 -15.91
CA MET A 160 -14.44 7.40 -15.35
C MET A 160 -14.65 8.62 -14.45
N PRO A 161 -15.88 9.18 -14.36
CA PRO A 161 -16.17 10.34 -13.53
C PRO A 161 -16.13 9.99 -12.03
N HIS A 162 -15.94 10.99 -11.17
CA HIS A 162 -15.92 10.82 -9.71
C HIS A 162 -17.35 10.74 -9.15
N THR A 163 -18.03 9.60 -9.37
CA THR A 163 -19.39 9.33 -8.88
C THR A 163 -19.42 8.17 -7.89
N GLN A 164 -20.57 7.93 -7.28
CA GLN A 164 -20.76 6.78 -6.40
C GLN A 164 -20.68 5.47 -7.19
N GLU A 165 -21.26 5.42 -8.39
CA GLU A 165 -21.23 4.26 -9.28
C GLU A 165 -19.78 3.86 -9.64
N THR A 166 -18.91 4.86 -9.87
CA THR A 166 -17.48 4.60 -10.12
C THR A 166 -16.78 4.04 -8.89
N ARG A 167 -17.14 4.50 -7.70
CA ARG A 167 -16.57 3.94 -6.45
C ARG A 167 -17.04 2.50 -6.23
N ASP A 168 -18.33 2.23 -6.45
CA ASP A 168 -18.89 0.89 -6.30
C ASP A 168 -18.24 -0.08 -7.29
N PHE A 169 -18.10 0.33 -8.55
CA PHE A 169 -17.34 -0.41 -9.57
C PHE A 169 -15.89 -0.68 -9.11
N LEU A 170 -15.19 0.33 -8.61
CA LEU A 170 -13.81 0.17 -8.14
C LEU A 170 -13.71 -0.82 -6.98
N CYS A 171 -14.67 -0.79 -6.04
CA CYS A 171 -14.75 -1.77 -4.95
C CYS A 171 -14.91 -3.19 -5.47
N GLU A 172 -15.77 -3.41 -6.49
CA GLU A 172 -15.95 -4.72 -7.12
C GLU A 172 -14.63 -5.22 -7.74
N GLN A 173 -13.95 -4.36 -8.50
CA GLN A 173 -12.67 -4.72 -9.14
C GLN A 173 -11.58 -5.03 -8.11
N PHE A 174 -11.49 -4.26 -7.02
CA PHE A 174 -10.55 -4.55 -5.94
C PHE A 174 -10.90 -5.81 -5.16
N ASN A 175 -12.17 -6.12 -4.99
CA ASN A 175 -12.58 -7.39 -4.39
C ASN A 175 -12.14 -8.58 -5.25
N GLU A 176 -12.29 -8.48 -6.57
CA GLU A 176 -11.82 -9.53 -7.50
C GLU A 176 -10.29 -9.71 -7.41
N MET A 177 -9.53 -8.61 -7.53
CA MET A 177 -8.07 -8.66 -7.39
C MET A 177 -7.63 -9.18 -6.01
N GLY A 178 -8.30 -8.70 -4.96
CA GLY A 178 -7.98 -9.08 -3.57
C GLY A 178 -8.24 -10.56 -3.28
N ASN A 179 -9.31 -11.13 -3.82
CA ASN A 179 -9.58 -12.55 -3.72
C ASN A 179 -8.49 -13.37 -4.43
N PHE A 180 -8.13 -12.97 -5.65
CA PHE A 180 -7.04 -13.60 -6.39
C PHE A 180 -5.71 -13.49 -5.66
N ALA A 181 -5.41 -12.32 -5.09
CA ALA A 181 -4.19 -12.13 -4.29
C ALA A 181 -4.16 -13.02 -3.04
N LYS A 182 -5.28 -13.16 -2.36
CA LYS A 182 -5.42 -14.04 -1.19
C LYS A 182 -5.14 -15.50 -1.53
N GLU A 183 -5.60 -15.99 -2.68
CA GLU A 183 -5.32 -17.35 -3.16
C GLU A 183 -3.82 -17.59 -3.38
N HIS A 184 -3.07 -16.53 -3.70
CA HIS A 184 -1.61 -16.55 -3.89
C HIS A 184 -0.81 -16.14 -2.65
N GLY A 185 -1.45 -15.92 -1.49
CA GLY A 185 -0.77 -15.59 -0.24
C GLY A 185 -0.20 -14.15 -0.18
N THR A 186 -0.74 -13.23 -0.95
CA THR A 186 -0.36 -11.81 -0.98
C THR A 186 -1.59 -10.90 -0.90
N THR A 187 -1.41 -9.60 -1.01
CA THR A 187 -2.50 -8.60 -1.00
C THR A 187 -2.38 -7.61 -2.15
N VAL A 188 -3.42 -6.81 -2.36
CA VAL A 188 -3.38 -5.63 -3.24
C VAL A 188 -3.27 -4.39 -2.38
N ILE A 189 -2.32 -3.53 -2.71
CA ILE A 189 -2.06 -2.26 -2.02
C ILE A 189 -2.52 -1.13 -2.93
N PHE A 190 -3.50 -0.37 -2.46
CA PHE A 190 -4.01 0.80 -3.17
C PHE A 190 -3.14 2.02 -2.87
N GLU A 191 -2.63 2.66 -3.93
CA GLU A 191 -1.90 3.92 -3.82
C GLU A 191 -2.72 5.05 -4.47
N PRO A 192 -3.21 6.02 -3.68
CA PRO A 192 -3.87 7.21 -4.20
C PRO A 192 -2.82 8.21 -4.72
N VAL A 193 -2.99 8.69 -5.94
CA VAL A 193 -2.15 9.71 -6.60
C VAL A 193 -2.98 10.82 -7.22
#